data_b1736e77ae32d1f8369ddc07259715fc
#
_entry.id   b1736e77ae32d1f8369ddc07259715fc
#
_cell.length_a   1.000
_cell.length_b   1.000
_cell.length_c   1.000
_cell.angle_alpha   90.00
_cell.angle_beta   90.00
_cell.angle_gamma   90.00
#
_symmetry.space_group_name_H-M   'P 1'
#
loop_
_entity.id
_entity.type
_entity.pdbx_description
1 polymer ?
#
loop_
_entity_poly.entity_id
_entity_poly.type
_entity_poly.pdbx_seq_one_letter_code
_entity_poly.pdbx_strand_id
1 'polypeptide(L)'
;MKLRTLLLAALCAFAPAASAQDWAKPRLEKTTRHYEYVKVTHNQRVVTAFVTYPEVKTKATAVIVIHDNQGLTDWARGMTDQLAEAGYIAIAPDLLSGMAPNGGGTAEFAGNRDNVGKAFSELGGAKANQVTADLEAIYAYAAKLPACNGKVVVGGFCWGGTQTFRFATNNQNVKAAFVFYGSPPNDEDLAKITSPVYGFYGSNDARINTTIPKTIELMKTAGKPFDPVTYEGAGHGFMKSGEDPAGSPENKKAREGAWIRLKAILAKL
;
A
#
# COMPACT_ATOMS: atom_id res chain seq x y z
N MET A 1 6.40 60.30 -39.86
CA MET A 1 5.77 59.63 -38.72
C MET A 1 6.18 58.16 -38.74
N LYS A 2 7.09 57.71 -37.85
CA LYS A 2 7.57 56.33 -37.78
C LYS A 2 6.82 55.64 -36.64
N LEU A 3 5.99 54.66 -36.99
CA LEU A 3 5.25 53.83 -36.04
C LEU A 3 6.21 52.79 -35.43
N ARG A 4 6.46 52.88 -34.15
CA ARG A 4 7.23 51.87 -33.39
C ARG A 4 6.25 50.83 -32.86
N THR A 5 6.34 49.64 -33.41
CA THR A 5 5.63 48.43 -32.91
C THR A 5 6.37 47.91 -31.69
N LEU A 6 5.74 47.97 -30.50
CA LEU A 6 6.20 47.30 -29.33
C LEU A 6 5.80 45.82 -29.42
N LEU A 7 6.77 44.90 -29.54
CA LEU A 7 6.57 43.48 -29.31
C LEU A 7 6.54 43.22 -27.78
N LEU A 8 5.38 42.88 -27.24
CA LEU A 8 5.26 42.33 -25.89
C LEU A 8 5.65 40.84 -25.97
N ALA A 9 6.82 40.47 -25.44
CA ALA A 9 7.21 39.10 -25.23
C ALA A 9 6.49 38.58 -23.98
N ALA A 10 5.48 37.73 -24.15
CA ALA A 10 4.84 37.01 -23.05
C ALA A 10 5.82 35.94 -22.53
N LEU A 11 6.41 36.16 -21.37
CA LEU A 11 7.15 35.15 -20.64
C LEU A 11 6.14 34.12 -20.09
N CYS A 12 5.95 32.99 -20.78
CA CYS A 12 5.29 31.84 -20.19
C CYS A 12 6.22 31.25 -19.13
N ALA A 13 5.96 31.57 -17.88
CA ALA A 13 6.57 30.87 -16.76
C ALA A 13 6.10 29.41 -16.77
N PHE A 14 6.95 28.50 -17.23
CA PHE A 14 6.76 27.08 -17.01
C PHE A 14 6.95 26.84 -15.49
N ALA A 15 5.85 26.78 -14.75
CA ALA A 15 5.88 26.17 -13.43
C ALA A 15 6.23 24.67 -13.64
N PRO A 16 7.26 24.13 -12.95
CA PRO A 16 7.51 22.70 -13.01
C PRO A 16 6.24 21.98 -12.59
N ALA A 17 5.78 21.01 -13.37
CA ALA A 17 4.66 20.16 -12.98
C ALA A 17 5.07 19.46 -11.68
N ALA A 18 4.52 19.88 -10.56
CA ALA A 18 4.71 19.23 -9.26
C ALA A 18 4.37 17.75 -9.44
N SER A 19 5.24 16.84 -8.96
CA SER A 19 4.92 15.41 -9.00
C SER A 19 3.63 15.20 -8.20
N ALA A 20 2.77 14.30 -8.66
CA ALA A 20 1.44 14.09 -8.07
C ALA A 20 1.45 13.67 -6.57
N GLN A 21 2.62 13.61 -5.94
CA GLN A 21 2.81 13.20 -4.53
C GLN A 21 3.87 14.01 -3.79
N ASP A 22 4.29 15.18 -4.28
CA ASP A 22 5.30 16.01 -3.60
C ASP A 22 4.87 16.41 -2.18
N TRP A 23 3.57 16.42 -1.91
CA TRP A 23 3.02 16.65 -0.57
C TRP A 23 3.33 15.54 0.45
N ALA A 24 3.63 14.31 0.00
CA ALA A 24 3.95 13.18 0.89
C ALA A 24 5.42 13.19 1.36
N LYS A 25 6.33 13.76 0.56
CA LYS A 25 7.77 13.77 0.82
C LYS A 25 8.16 14.47 2.15
N PRO A 26 7.59 15.64 2.51
CA PRO A 26 7.95 16.34 3.74
C PRO A 26 7.77 15.52 5.02
N ARG A 27 6.87 14.52 5.03
CA ARG A 27 6.75 13.64 6.18
C ARG A 27 8.01 12.82 6.39
N LEU A 28 8.55 12.23 5.34
CA LEU A 28 9.78 11.43 5.40
C LEU A 28 11.01 12.27 5.72
N GLU A 29 11.06 13.50 5.23
CA GLU A 29 12.16 14.44 5.50
C GLU A 29 12.18 14.92 6.96
N LYS A 30 11.03 14.95 7.62
CA LYS A 30 10.87 15.44 9.00
C LYS A 30 10.82 14.31 10.05
N THR A 31 10.72 13.05 9.62
CA THR A 31 10.66 11.95 10.59
C THR A 31 11.97 11.84 11.39
N THR A 32 11.84 11.63 12.68
CA THR A 32 12.95 11.33 13.59
C THR A 32 13.09 9.84 13.85
N ARG A 33 12.14 9.03 13.38
CA ARG A 33 12.13 7.58 13.57
C ARG A 33 13.21 6.91 12.72
N HIS A 34 13.79 5.87 13.27
CA HIS A 34 14.74 5.04 12.52
C HIS A 34 14.06 4.35 11.35
N TYR A 35 14.61 4.49 10.17
CA TYR A 35 14.22 3.74 8.98
C TYR A 35 15.43 3.28 8.18
N GLU A 36 15.27 2.22 7.43
CA GLU A 36 16.33 1.67 6.59
C GLU A 36 15.75 1.01 5.34
N TYR A 37 16.60 0.85 4.33
CA TYR A 37 16.33 -0.02 3.20
C TYR A 37 17.05 -1.34 3.40
N VAL A 38 16.29 -2.43 3.33
CA VAL A 38 16.80 -3.79 3.43
C VAL A 38 16.65 -4.52 2.12
N LYS A 39 17.50 -5.52 1.88
CA LYS A 39 17.43 -6.40 0.73
C LYS A 39 17.12 -7.81 1.21
N VAL A 40 15.95 -8.32 0.83
CA VAL A 40 15.51 -9.67 1.13
C VAL A 40 15.71 -10.53 -0.11
N THR A 41 16.55 -11.54 -0.01
CA THR A 41 16.88 -12.44 -1.13
C THR A 41 16.13 -13.76 -1.00
N HIS A 42 15.47 -14.19 -2.08
CA HIS A 42 14.86 -15.51 -2.21
C HIS A 42 14.88 -15.94 -3.68
N ASN A 43 15.03 -17.23 -3.94
CA ASN A 43 14.99 -17.81 -5.29
C ASN A 43 15.77 -16.99 -6.34
N GLN A 44 17.00 -16.53 -6.01
CA GLN A 44 17.85 -15.68 -6.85
C GLN A 44 17.28 -14.26 -7.14
N ARG A 45 16.17 -13.89 -6.51
CA ARG A 45 15.55 -12.56 -6.59
C ARG A 45 15.90 -11.76 -5.35
N VAL A 46 16.16 -10.47 -5.54
CA VAL A 46 16.37 -9.50 -4.45
C VAL A 46 15.19 -8.54 -4.43
N VAL A 47 14.48 -8.50 -3.32
CA VAL A 47 13.40 -7.54 -3.06
C VAL A 47 13.94 -6.47 -2.11
N THR A 48 13.94 -5.23 -2.54
CA THR A 48 14.24 -4.09 -1.65
C THR A 48 13.00 -3.74 -0.85
N ALA A 49 13.13 -3.52 0.45
CA ALA A 49 12.01 -3.09 1.29
C ALA A 49 12.42 -1.89 2.14
N PHE A 50 11.49 -0.97 2.36
CA PHE A 50 11.61 0.15 3.28
C PHE A 50 11.04 -0.28 4.63
N VAL A 51 11.85 -0.19 5.68
CA VAL A 51 11.47 -0.59 7.04
C VAL A 51 11.54 0.64 7.94
N THR A 52 10.51 0.84 8.75
CA THR A 52 10.46 1.90 9.76
C THR A 52 10.17 1.28 11.12
N TYR A 53 10.90 1.71 12.14
CA TYR A 53 10.80 1.18 13.50
C TYR A 53 10.09 2.16 14.43
N PRO A 54 9.22 1.65 15.32
CA PRO A 54 8.59 2.47 16.35
C PRO A 54 9.58 2.83 17.46
N GLU A 55 9.37 3.99 18.09
CA GLU A 55 10.11 4.40 19.29
C GLU A 55 9.49 3.79 20.56
N VAL A 56 9.54 2.47 20.68
CA VAL A 56 8.99 1.73 21.82
C VAL A 56 10.07 0.87 22.49
N LYS A 57 9.90 0.62 23.79
CA LYS A 57 10.85 -0.19 24.59
C LYS A 57 10.61 -1.70 24.46
N THR A 58 9.46 -2.11 23.99
CA THR A 58 9.04 -3.51 23.89
C THR A 58 9.04 -3.96 22.45
N LYS A 59 9.07 -5.27 22.21
CA LYS A 59 8.87 -5.83 20.88
C LYS A 59 7.49 -5.46 20.34
N ALA A 60 7.42 -5.13 19.05
CA ALA A 60 6.21 -4.67 18.39
C ALA A 60 5.72 -5.65 17.34
N THR A 61 4.42 -5.60 17.01
CA THR A 61 3.85 -6.30 15.86
C THR A 61 4.40 -5.70 14.58
N ALA A 62 4.74 -6.55 13.59
CA ALA A 62 5.17 -6.11 12.27
C ALA A 62 3.98 -6.02 11.31
N VAL A 63 3.92 -4.93 10.54
CA VAL A 63 2.92 -4.68 9.51
C VAL A 63 3.61 -4.67 8.15
N ILE A 64 3.28 -5.62 7.28
CA ILE A 64 3.69 -5.58 5.88
C ILE A 64 2.76 -4.63 5.15
N VAL A 65 3.31 -3.63 4.48
CA VAL A 65 2.56 -2.58 3.76
C VAL A 65 2.74 -2.79 2.26
N ILE A 66 1.69 -3.24 1.58
CA ILE A 66 1.72 -3.45 0.12
C ILE A 66 1.25 -2.17 -0.57
N HIS A 67 2.16 -1.56 -1.34
CA HIS A 67 1.92 -0.32 -2.08
C HIS A 67 0.81 -0.45 -3.14
N ASP A 68 0.33 0.67 -3.66
CA ASP A 68 -0.61 0.72 -4.77
C ASP A 68 0.07 0.43 -6.14
N ASN A 69 -0.65 0.65 -7.23
CA ASN A 69 -0.15 0.46 -8.61
C ASN A 69 0.86 1.52 -9.09
N GLN A 70 1.44 2.28 -8.18
CA GLN A 70 2.52 3.23 -8.47
C GLN A 70 3.87 2.79 -7.88
N GLY A 71 3.90 1.66 -7.14
CA GLY A 71 5.10 1.14 -6.51
C GLY A 71 5.39 1.77 -5.13
N LEU A 72 6.62 1.61 -4.67
CA LEU A 72 7.09 2.12 -3.38
C LEU A 72 7.37 3.63 -3.44
N THR A 73 6.32 4.43 -3.59
CA THR A 73 6.37 5.89 -3.64
C THR A 73 6.58 6.52 -2.27
N ASP A 74 6.78 7.86 -2.22
CA ASP A 74 6.89 8.62 -0.97
C ASP A 74 5.67 8.44 -0.08
N TRP A 75 4.47 8.37 -0.66
CA TRP A 75 3.26 8.11 0.09
C TRP A 75 3.26 6.71 0.73
N ALA A 76 3.64 5.68 -0.01
CA ALA A 76 3.71 4.31 0.52
C ALA A 76 4.74 4.21 1.67
N ARG A 77 5.91 4.87 1.54
CA ARG A 77 6.90 4.99 2.62
C ARG A 77 6.37 5.83 3.79
N GLY A 78 5.63 6.90 3.51
CA GLY A 78 4.97 7.71 4.52
C GLY A 78 3.93 6.92 5.35
N MET A 79 3.25 5.95 4.74
CA MET A 79 2.36 5.03 5.46
C MET A 79 3.12 4.13 6.45
N THR A 80 4.34 3.67 6.12
CA THR A 80 5.16 2.92 7.08
C THR A 80 5.57 3.79 8.25
N ASP A 81 5.94 5.05 8.00
CA ASP A 81 6.27 6.00 9.05
C ASP A 81 5.08 6.27 10.00
N GLN A 82 3.85 6.42 9.45
CA GLN A 82 2.63 6.59 10.23
C GLN A 82 2.31 5.36 11.11
N LEU A 83 2.55 4.15 10.60
CA LEU A 83 2.39 2.92 11.37
C LEU A 83 3.45 2.80 12.47
N ALA A 84 4.68 3.21 12.18
CA ALA A 84 5.74 3.25 13.19
C ALA A 84 5.46 4.28 14.28
N GLU A 85 4.92 5.45 13.93
CA GLU A 85 4.39 6.44 14.88
C GLU A 85 3.30 5.85 15.78
N ALA A 86 2.49 4.95 15.24
CA ALA A 86 1.44 4.26 15.99
C ALA A 86 1.96 3.06 16.84
N GLY A 87 3.27 2.77 16.84
CA GLY A 87 3.90 1.76 17.68
C GLY A 87 4.15 0.41 17.00
N TYR A 88 4.12 0.33 15.67
CA TYR A 88 4.30 -0.91 14.90
C TYR A 88 5.59 -0.88 14.07
N ILE A 89 6.27 -2.02 13.92
CA ILE A 89 7.28 -2.15 12.86
C ILE A 89 6.53 -2.16 11.52
N ALA A 90 6.91 -1.31 10.57
CA ALA A 90 6.26 -1.29 9.27
C ALA A 90 7.27 -1.57 8.16
N ILE A 91 6.91 -2.47 7.25
CA ILE A 91 7.79 -2.97 6.19
C ILE A 91 7.05 -2.87 4.86
N ALA A 92 7.54 -2.02 3.96
CA ALA A 92 6.99 -1.88 2.61
C ALA A 92 7.97 -2.44 1.57
N PRO A 93 7.72 -3.65 1.03
CA PRO A 93 8.51 -4.15 -0.08
C PRO A 93 8.26 -3.34 -1.35
N ASP A 94 9.33 -3.09 -2.11
CA ASP A 94 9.22 -2.66 -3.50
C ASP A 94 9.01 -3.89 -4.40
N LEU A 95 7.76 -4.22 -4.67
CA LEU A 95 7.42 -5.37 -5.50
C LEU A 95 7.79 -5.19 -6.98
N LEU A 96 8.21 -3.97 -7.36
CA LEU A 96 8.81 -3.67 -8.66
C LEU A 96 10.33 -3.88 -8.68
N SER A 97 10.96 -4.34 -7.59
CA SER A 97 12.41 -4.63 -7.54
C SER A 97 12.84 -5.49 -8.73
N GLY A 98 13.91 -5.09 -9.43
CA GLY A 98 14.44 -5.79 -10.60
C GLY A 98 13.62 -5.66 -11.89
N MET A 99 12.53 -4.87 -11.90
CA MET A 99 11.64 -4.73 -13.06
C MET A 99 11.82 -3.42 -13.82
N ALA A 100 12.48 -2.43 -13.23
CA ALA A 100 12.79 -1.19 -13.91
C ALA A 100 13.92 -1.42 -14.96
N PRO A 101 14.08 -0.50 -15.92
CA PRO A 101 15.25 -0.49 -16.77
C PRO A 101 16.53 -0.59 -15.93
N ASN A 102 17.48 -1.42 -16.36
CA ASN A 102 18.72 -1.68 -15.64
C ASN A 102 18.58 -2.47 -14.31
N GLY A 103 17.44 -3.13 -14.07
CA GLY A 103 17.26 -4.00 -12.91
C GLY A 103 16.92 -3.29 -11.60
N GLY A 104 16.54 -2.02 -11.66
CA GLY A 104 16.11 -1.25 -10.49
C GLY A 104 14.68 -1.51 -10.05
N GLY A 105 14.21 -0.77 -9.06
CA GLY A 105 12.84 -0.81 -8.53
C GLY A 105 12.01 0.43 -8.91
N THR A 106 11.06 0.79 -8.05
CA THR A 106 10.13 1.89 -8.29
C THR A 106 10.82 3.21 -8.65
N ALA A 107 11.90 3.57 -7.95
CA ALA A 107 12.59 4.84 -8.16
C ALA A 107 13.21 4.93 -9.57
N GLU A 108 13.72 3.83 -10.10
CA GLU A 108 14.42 3.77 -11.38
C GLU A 108 13.48 3.80 -12.59
N PHE A 109 12.17 3.68 -12.37
CA PHE A 109 11.19 4.02 -13.42
C PHE A 109 11.10 5.53 -13.70
N ALA A 110 11.67 6.37 -12.82
CA ALA A 110 11.75 7.83 -12.99
C ALA A 110 10.41 8.49 -13.39
N GLY A 111 9.30 7.99 -12.83
CA GLY A 111 7.96 8.49 -13.12
C GLY A 111 7.38 8.07 -14.48
N ASN A 112 8.05 7.19 -15.21
CA ASN A 112 7.52 6.64 -16.47
C ASN A 112 6.33 5.71 -16.20
N ARG A 113 5.12 6.27 -16.25
CA ARG A 113 3.86 5.56 -15.94
C ARG A 113 3.58 4.38 -16.87
N ASP A 114 3.96 4.46 -18.13
CA ASP A 114 3.71 3.37 -19.10
C ASP A 114 4.55 2.14 -18.76
N ASN A 115 5.82 2.34 -18.38
CA ASN A 115 6.69 1.25 -17.98
C ASN A 115 6.27 0.67 -16.62
N VAL A 116 5.84 1.51 -15.67
CA VAL A 116 5.24 1.06 -14.41
C VAL A 116 3.98 0.23 -14.68
N GLY A 117 3.08 0.70 -15.55
CA GLY A 117 1.88 -0.02 -15.94
C GLY A 117 2.16 -1.40 -16.56
N LYS A 118 3.17 -1.50 -17.44
CA LYS A 118 3.63 -2.78 -18.02
C LYS A 118 4.14 -3.73 -16.92
N ALA A 119 4.97 -3.25 -15.99
CA ALA A 119 5.48 -4.04 -14.89
C ALA A 119 4.34 -4.59 -14.01
N PHE A 120 3.34 -3.77 -13.67
CA PHE A 120 2.16 -4.25 -12.93
C PHE A 120 1.30 -5.22 -13.73
N SER A 121 1.20 -5.07 -15.04
CA SER A 121 0.52 -6.04 -15.90
C SER A 121 1.21 -7.41 -15.86
N GLU A 122 2.54 -7.45 -15.87
CA GLU A 122 3.30 -8.70 -15.70
C GLU A 122 3.08 -9.34 -14.33
N LEU A 123 3.08 -8.54 -13.24
CA LEU A 123 2.81 -9.00 -11.89
C LEU A 123 1.36 -9.47 -11.67
N GLY A 124 0.42 -8.95 -12.45
CA GLY A 124 -0.97 -9.42 -12.46
C GLY A 124 -1.20 -10.68 -13.32
N GLY A 125 -0.27 -10.98 -14.22
CA GLY A 125 -0.33 -12.08 -15.18
C GLY A 125 0.76 -13.13 -14.96
N ALA A 126 1.72 -13.19 -15.88
CA ALA A 126 2.76 -14.23 -15.92
C ALA A 126 3.62 -14.31 -14.62
N LYS A 127 3.79 -13.20 -13.91
CA LYS A 127 4.57 -13.13 -12.67
C LYS A 127 3.71 -13.07 -11.41
N ALA A 128 2.43 -13.44 -11.46
CA ALA A 128 1.55 -13.36 -10.29
C ALA A 128 2.06 -14.18 -9.07
N ASN A 129 2.67 -15.32 -9.31
CA ASN A 129 3.26 -16.14 -8.23
C ASN A 129 4.55 -15.53 -7.64
N GLN A 130 5.23 -14.65 -8.38
CA GLN A 130 6.39 -13.91 -7.86
C GLN A 130 5.98 -12.99 -6.73
N VAL A 131 4.84 -12.28 -6.84
CA VAL A 131 4.33 -11.42 -5.77
C VAL A 131 4.10 -12.20 -4.48
N THR A 132 3.49 -13.39 -4.58
CA THR A 132 3.30 -14.27 -3.42
C THR A 132 4.64 -14.69 -2.80
N ALA A 133 5.61 -15.10 -3.63
CA ALA A 133 6.93 -15.51 -3.16
C ALA A 133 7.72 -14.35 -2.53
N ASP A 134 7.64 -13.16 -3.11
CA ASP A 134 8.23 -11.94 -2.54
C ASP A 134 7.64 -11.64 -1.16
N LEU A 135 6.31 -11.70 -1.03
CA LEU A 135 5.61 -11.44 0.24
C LEU A 135 5.89 -12.52 1.29
N GLU A 136 6.04 -13.79 0.91
CA GLU A 136 6.47 -14.86 1.82
C GLU A 136 7.89 -14.61 2.37
N ALA A 137 8.82 -14.19 1.51
CA ALA A 137 10.16 -13.85 1.94
C ALA A 137 10.17 -12.62 2.88
N ILE A 138 9.37 -11.61 2.59
CA ILE A 138 9.20 -10.44 3.46
C ILE A 138 8.54 -10.82 4.79
N TYR A 139 7.54 -11.72 4.78
CA TYR A 139 6.93 -12.25 6.00
C TYR A 139 7.98 -12.96 6.87
N ALA A 140 8.77 -13.85 6.26
CA ALA A 140 9.81 -14.60 6.97
C ALA A 140 10.90 -13.67 7.55
N TYR A 141 11.25 -12.60 6.83
CA TYR A 141 12.14 -11.56 7.31
C TYR A 141 11.54 -10.80 8.50
N ALA A 142 10.30 -10.33 8.36
CA ALA A 142 9.60 -9.56 9.39
C ALA A 142 9.45 -10.34 10.71
N ALA A 143 9.07 -11.61 10.61
CA ALA A 143 8.89 -12.48 11.77
C ALA A 143 10.19 -12.76 12.55
N LYS A 144 11.36 -12.66 11.87
CA LYS A 144 12.68 -12.88 12.48
C LYS A 144 13.35 -11.61 13.00
N LEU A 145 12.78 -10.43 12.79
CA LEU A 145 13.33 -9.19 13.32
C LEU A 145 13.44 -9.25 14.85
N PRO A 146 14.58 -8.92 15.45
CA PRO A 146 14.74 -8.93 16.91
C PRO A 146 13.72 -8.05 17.64
N ALA A 147 13.30 -6.96 16.98
CA ALA A 147 12.28 -6.04 17.51
C ALA A 147 10.84 -6.54 17.33
N CYS A 148 10.61 -7.60 16.54
CA CYS A 148 9.27 -8.16 16.30
C CYS A 148 8.86 -9.06 17.47
N ASN A 149 7.59 -8.95 17.91
CA ASN A 149 6.99 -9.80 18.93
C ASN A 149 6.50 -11.17 18.39
N GLY A 150 6.83 -11.51 17.14
CA GLY A 150 6.39 -12.73 16.46
C GLY A 150 5.01 -12.61 15.80
N LYS A 151 4.31 -11.49 15.93
CA LYS A 151 3.05 -11.23 15.23
C LYS A 151 3.33 -10.42 13.96
N VAL A 152 2.89 -10.93 12.83
CA VAL A 152 2.97 -10.24 11.53
C VAL A 152 1.57 -10.14 10.94
N VAL A 153 1.22 -8.95 10.51
CA VAL A 153 -0.02 -8.65 9.80
C VAL A 153 0.31 -8.07 8.42
N VAL A 154 -0.64 -8.10 7.51
CA VAL A 154 -0.47 -7.55 6.17
C VAL A 154 -1.57 -6.55 5.85
N GLY A 155 -1.23 -5.45 5.22
CA GLY A 155 -2.19 -4.47 4.72
C GLY A 155 -1.71 -3.87 3.41
N GLY A 156 -2.66 -3.52 2.52
CA GLY A 156 -2.28 -2.94 1.23
C GLY A 156 -3.41 -2.17 0.57
N PHE A 157 -3.03 -1.38 -0.42
CA PHE A 157 -3.86 -0.33 -1.00
C PHE A 157 -4.07 -0.56 -2.50
N CYS A 158 -5.32 -0.45 -2.99
CA CYS A 158 -5.65 -0.61 -4.40
C CYS A 158 -5.20 -1.99 -4.93
N TRP A 159 -4.27 -2.03 -5.87
CA TRP A 159 -3.61 -3.26 -6.31
C TRP A 159 -3.00 -4.03 -5.12
N GLY A 160 -2.32 -3.32 -4.21
CA GLY A 160 -1.79 -3.90 -2.98
C GLY A 160 -2.87 -4.44 -2.05
N GLY A 161 -4.07 -3.85 -2.04
CA GLY A 161 -5.23 -4.40 -1.33
C GLY A 161 -5.67 -5.75 -1.90
N THR A 162 -5.70 -5.89 -3.23
CA THR A 162 -5.95 -7.17 -3.90
C THR A 162 -4.85 -8.19 -3.57
N GLN A 163 -3.57 -7.78 -3.57
CA GLN A 163 -2.47 -8.68 -3.18
C GLN A 163 -2.52 -9.07 -1.70
N THR A 164 -2.95 -8.17 -0.82
CA THR A 164 -3.20 -8.46 0.61
C THR A 164 -4.24 -9.57 0.78
N PHE A 165 -5.36 -9.44 0.08
CA PHE A 165 -6.42 -10.44 0.15
C PHE A 165 -5.95 -11.80 -0.41
N ARG A 166 -5.25 -11.78 -1.56
CA ARG A 166 -4.64 -12.97 -2.14
C ARG A 166 -3.58 -13.58 -1.22
N PHE A 167 -2.73 -12.77 -0.59
CA PHE A 167 -1.70 -13.27 0.31
C PHE A 167 -2.30 -13.98 1.53
N ALA A 168 -3.43 -13.51 2.05
CA ALA A 168 -4.15 -14.18 3.12
C ALA A 168 -4.67 -15.59 2.74
N THR A 169 -4.81 -15.90 1.45
CA THR A 169 -5.14 -17.26 0.99
C THR A 169 -3.91 -18.17 0.93
N ASN A 170 -2.71 -17.63 0.86
CA ASN A 170 -1.47 -18.37 0.71
C ASN A 170 -0.72 -18.52 2.04
N ASN A 171 -0.71 -17.49 2.89
CA ASN A 171 0.01 -17.50 4.16
C ASN A 171 -0.95 -17.70 5.34
N GLN A 172 -0.84 -18.87 5.98
CA GLN A 172 -1.69 -19.27 7.13
C GLN A 172 -1.24 -18.64 8.47
N ASN A 173 -0.11 -17.93 8.50
CA ASN A 173 0.53 -17.44 9.72
C ASN A 173 0.30 -15.95 9.97
N VAL A 174 -0.16 -15.18 8.97
CA VAL A 174 -0.53 -13.77 9.17
C VAL A 174 -1.64 -13.66 10.21
N LYS A 175 -1.52 -12.72 11.12
CA LYS A 175 -2.47 -12.55 12.23
C LYS A 175 -3.72 -11.79 11.83
N ALA A 176 -3.64 -10.95 10.80
CA ALA A 176 -4.76 -10.23 10.20
C ALA A 176 -4.38 -9.72 8.80
N ALA A 177 -5.38 -9.52 7.95
CA ALA A 177 -5.24 -8.88 6.64
C ALA A 177 -6.12 -7.63 6.56
N PHE A 178 -5.54 -6.49 6.15
CA PHE A 178 -6.21 -5.20 6.03
C PHE A 178 -6.30 -4.81 4.55
N VAL A 179 -7.47 -4.97 3.96
CA VAL A 179 -7.72 -4.78 2.53
C VAL A 179 -8.31 -3.40 2.29
N PHE A 180 -7.51 -2.47 1.75
CA PHE A 180 -7.98 -1.15 1.37
C PHE A 180 -8.35 -1.13 -0.11
N TYR A 181 -9.65 -1.02 -0.39
CA TYR A 181 -10.23 -0.94 -1.74
C TYR A 181 -9.61 -1.91 -2.76
N GLY A 182 -9.30 -3.13 -2.32
CA GLY A 182 -8.82 -4.23 -3.13
C GLY A 182 -9.93 -5.22 -3.50
N SER A 183 -9.80 -5.86 -4.66
CA SER A 183 -10.69 -6.95 -5.09
C SER A 183 -10.40 -8.23 -4.32
N PRO A 184 -11.41 -9.10 -4.10
CA PRO A 184 -11.18 -10.43 -3.54
C PRO A 184 -10.37 -11.32 -4.52
N PRO A 185 -9.75 -12.41 -4.02
CA PRO A 185 -9.23 -13.49 -4.85
C PRO A 185 -10.36 -14.28 -5.50
N ASN A 186 -10.02 -15.33 -6.24
CA ASN A 186 -11.01 -16.24 -6.79
C ASN A 186 -11.85 -16.87 -5.68
N ASP A 187 -13.10 -17.20 -5.97
CA ASP A 187 -14.06 -17.73 -5.01
C ASP A 187 -13.53 -18.96 -4.26
N GLU A 188 -12.89 -19.89 -4.98
CA GLU A 188 -12.33 -21.14 -4.44
C GLU A 188 -11.17 -20.92 -3.45
N ASP A 189 -10.47 -19.78 -3.58
CA ASP A 189 -9.33 -19.46 -2.73
C ASP A 189 -9.77 -18.85 -1.40
N LEU A 190 -10.96 -18.25 -1.32
CA LEU A 190 -11.48 -17.64 -0.09
C LEU A 190 -11.56 -18.65 1.08
N ALA A 191 -11.89 -19.91 0.79
CA ALA A 191 -11.96 -20.96 1.80
C ALA A 191 -10.59 -21.30 2.43
N LYS A 192 -9.48 -20.94 1.80
CA LYS A 192 -8.11 -21.17 2.30
C LYS A 192 -7.68 -20.16 3.38
N ILE A 193 -8.40 -19.04 3.51
CA ILE A 193 -8.06 -17.98 4.47
C ILE A 193 -8.27 -18.50 5.90
N THR A 194 -7.30 -18.25 6.77
CA THR A 194 -7.37 -18.60 8.19
C THR A 194 -7.38 -17.40 9.11
N SER A 195 -6.81 -16.27 8.66
CA SER A 195 -6.76 -15.02 9.41
C SER A 195 -8.01 -14.17 9.20
N PRO A 196 -8.39 -13.31 10.17
CA PRO A 196 -9.42 -12.31 9.95
C PRO A 196 -9.01 -11.33 8.84
N VAL A 197 -9.97 -10.99 7.97
CA VAL A 197 -9.82 -10.01 6.91
C VAL A 197 -10.70 -8.80 7.20
N TYR A 198 -10.10 -7.64 7.24
CA TYR A 198 -10.77 -6.36 7.46
C TYR A 198 -10.76 -5.55 6.17
N GLY A 199 -11.94 -5.28 5.62
CA GLY A 199 -12.11 -4.51 4.39
C GLY A 199 -12.37 -3.03 4.67
N PHE A 200 -11.80 -2.14 3.84
CA PHE A 200 -11.94 -0.68 3.90
C PHE A 200 -12.26 -0.17 2.50
N TYR A 201 -13.50 0.22 2.27
CA TYR A 201 -14.02 0.51 0.93
C TYR A 201 -14.65 1.91 0.86
N GLY A 202 -14.56 2.57 -0.29
CA GLY A 202 -15.25 3.84 -0.52
C GLY A 202 -16.60 3.61 -1.21
N SER A 203 -17.67 4.33 -0.82
CA SER A 203 -19.00 4.14 -1.43
C SER A 203 -19.05 4.51 -2.90
N ASN A 204 -18.17 5.41 -3.37
CA ASN A 204 -18.06 5.83 -4.76
C ASN A 204 -17.09 4.97 -5.61
N ASP A 205 -16.73 3.78 -5.12
CA ASP A 205 -15.91 2.80 -5.87
C ASP A 205 -16.78 1.65 -6.40
N ALA A 206 -17.62 1.94 -7.39
CA ALA A 206 -18.60 0.99 -7.94
C ALA A 206 -17.96 -0.34 -8.38
N ARG A 207 -16.74 -0.29 -8.97
CA ARG A 207 -16.04 -1.47 -9.46
C ARG A 207 -15.72 -2.46 -8.34
N ILE A 208 -15.28 -1.98 -7.19
CA ILE A 208 -14.94 -2.82 -6.05
C ILE A 208 -16.20 -3.20 -5.27
N ASN A 209 -17.12 -2.25 -5.09
CA ASN A 209 -18.32 -2.45 -4.26
C ASN A 209 -19.23 -3.56 -4.80
N THR A 210 -19.25 -3.80 -6.13
CA THR A 210 -20.02 -4.92 -6.71
C THR A 210 -19.50 -6.28 -6.27
N THR A 211 -18.26 -6.39 -5.80
CA THR A 211 -17.66 -7.66 -5.34
C THR A 211 -17.97 -7.97 -3.87
N ILE A 212 -18.29 -6.96 -3.06
CA ILE A 212 -18.38 -7.09 -1.60
C ILE A 212 -19.51 -8.04 -1.17
N PRO A 213 -20.75 -7.94 -1.70
CA PRO A 213 -21.86 -8.80 -1.25
C PRO A 213 -21.57 -10.29 -1.45
N LYS A 214 -21.06 -10.65 -2.62
CA LYS A 214 -20.66 -12.04 -2.92
C LYS A 214 -19.51 -12.51 -2.02
N THR A 215 -18.53 -11.66 -1.77
CA THR A 215 -17.41 -11.98 -0.87
C THR A 215 -17.87 -12.23 0.55
N ILE A 216 -18.81 -11.43 1.07
CA ILE A 216 -19.40 -11.63 2.40
C ILE A 216 -20.09 -13.01 2.47
N GLU A 217 -20.90 -13.35 1.48
CA GLU A 217 -21.61 -14.61 1.41
C GLU A 217 -20.65 -15.81 1.40
N LEU A 218 -19.66 -15.79 0.51
CA LEU A 218 -18.67 -16.87 0.36
C LEU A 218 -17.83 -17.05 1.62
N MET A 219 -17.32 -15.95 2.20
CA MET A 219 -16.55 -15.99 3.44
C MET A 219 -17.39 -16.52 4.61
N LYS A 220 -18.66 -16.09 4.72
CA LYS A 220 -19.58 -16.60 5.72
C LYS A 220 -19.83 -18.09 5.55
N THR A 221 -20.12 -18.54 4.33
CA THR A 221 -20.33 -19.96 4.01
C THR A 221 -19.10 -20.81 4.33
N ALA A 222 -17.90 -20.27 4.08
CA ALA A 222 -16.65 -20.94 4.42
C ALA A 222 -16.29 -20.84 5.92
N GLY A 223 -17.09 -20.16 6.76
CA GLY A 223 -16.78 -19.94 8.17
C GLY A 223 -15.57 -19.05 8.41
N LYS A 224 -15.27 -18.11 7.47
CA LYS A 224 -14.10 -17.25 7.52
C LYS A 224 -14.47 -15.83 7.95
N PRO A 225 -13.72 -15.20 8.88
CA PRO A 225 -14.01 -13.85 9.34
C PRO A 225 -13.67 -12.81 8.28
N PHE A 226 -14.70 -12.11 7.77
CA PHE A 226 -14.56 -10.96 6.89
C PHE A 226 -15.41 -9.80 7.42
N ASP A 227 -14.77 -8.69 7.74
CA ASP A 227 -15.40 -7.49 8.31
C ASP A 227 -15.14 -6.28 7.38
N PRO A 228 -15.98 -6.07 6.34
CA PRO A 228 -15.88 -4.91 5.46
C PRO A 228 -16.63 -3.71 6.03
N VAL A 229 -16.02 -2.52 5.89
CA VAL A 229 -16.65 -1.23 6.15
C VAL A 229 -16.56 -0.37 4.90
N THR A 230 -17.68 0.24 4.52
CA THR A 230 -17.78 1.19 3.42
C THR A 230 -17.91 2.61 3.97
N TYR A 231 -17.04 3.52 3.50
CA TYR A 231 -17.00 4.92 3.90
C TYR A 231 -17.78 5.77 2.91
N GLU A 232 -18.79 6.46 3.42
CA GLU A 232 -19.73 7.24 2.61
C GLU A 232 -19.06 8.39 1.90
N GLY A 233 -19.38 8.60 0.61
CA GLY A 233 -18.86 9.65 -0.26
C GLY A 233 -17.40 9.45 -0.71
N ALA A 234 -16.68 8.49 -0.13
CA ALA A 234 -15.28 8.24 -0.45
C ALA A 234 -15.11 7.53 -1.80
N GLY A 235 -14.09 7.93 -2.55
CA GLY A 235 -13.70 7.28 -3.80
C GLY A 235 -12.66 6.18 -3.61
N HIS A 236 -12.33 5.52 -4.73
CA HIS A 236 -11.17 4.62 -4.77
C HIS A 236 -9.88 5.36 -4.39
N GLY A 237 -9.03 4.77 -3.56
CA GLY A 237 -7.77 5.41 -3.14
C GLY A 237 -7.92 6.47 -2.05
N PHE A 238 -9.03 6.50 -1.32
CA PHE A 238 -9.32 7.53 -0.32
C PHE A 238 -8.26 7.64 0.79
N MET A 239 -7.49 6.59 1.09
CA MET A 239 -6.38 6.69 2.05
C MET A 239 -5.30 7.64 1.58
N LYS A 240 -5.03 7.67 0.28
CA LYS A 240 -4.03 8.54 -0.35
C LYS A 240 -4.61 9.91 -0.64
N SER A 241 -5.75 9.97 -1.33
CA SER A 241 -6.40 11.24 -1.66
C SER A 241 -6.95 11.99 -0.46
N GLY A 242 -7.25 11.30 0.64
CA GLY A 242 -7.63 11.93 1.91
C GLY A 242 -6.44 12.47 2.71
N GLU A 243 -5.22 12.04 2.41
CA GLU A 243 -3.98 12.61 2.98
C GLU A 243 -3.51 13.84 2.19
N ASP A 244 -3.81 13.87 0.89
CA ASP A 244 -3.51 15.00 0.02
C ASP A 244 -4.17 16.28 0.57
N PRO A 245 -3.43 17.38 0.76
CA PRO A 245 -4.01 18.68 1.16
C PRO A 245 -5.17 19.11 0.25
N ALA A 246 -5.11 18.80 -1.05
CA ALA A 246 -6.16 19.07 -2.04
C ALA A 246 -7.29 18.03 -2.07
N GLY A 247 -7.22 16.99 -1.24
CA GLY A 247 -8.24 15.94 -1.18
C GLY A 247 -9.62 16.43 -0.75
N SER A 248 -10.67 15.76 -1.26
CA SER A 248 -12.05 16.12 -0.92
C SER A 248 -12.36 15.89 0.58
N PRO A 249 -13.33 16.62 1.14
CA PRO A 249 -13.77 16.43 2.54
C PRO A 249 -14.16 14.99 2.84
N GLU A 250 -14.85 14.30 1.91
CA GLU A 250 -15.31 12.92 2.06
C GLU A 250 -14.12 11.96 2.14
N ASN A 251 -13.12 12.11 1.27
CA ASN A 251 -11.90 11.30 1.32
C ASN A 251 -11.09 11.55 2.59
N LYS A 252 -11.00 12.79 3.06
CA LYS A 252 -10.34 13.14 4.34
C LYS A 252 -11.04 12.48 5.52
N LYS A 253 -12.35 12.58 5.59
CA LYS A 253 -13.18 11.95 6.63
C LYS A 253 -13.06 10.43 6.59
N ALA A 254 -13.10 9.83 5.40
CA ALA A 254 -12.96 8.39 5.21
C ALA A 254 -11.58 7.89 5.66
N ARG A 255 -10.52 8.62 5.29
CA ARG A 255 -9.16 8.31 5.73
C ARG A 255 -9.02 8.35 7.24
N GLU A 256 -9.55 9.39 7.88
CA GLU A 256 -9.52 9.51 9.34
C GLU A 256 -10.24 8.34 10.02
N GLY A 257 -11.48 8.03 9.60
CA GLY A 257 -12.25 6.92 10.13
C GLY A 257 -11.58 5.56 9.91
N ALA A 258 -11.00 5.35 8.72
CA ALA A 258 -10.28 4.12 8.39
C ALA A 258 -9.00 3.98 9.23
N TRP A 259 -8.28 5.08 9.47
CA TRP A 259 -7.08 5.10 10.29
C TRP A 259 -7.39 4.81 11.77
N ILE A 260 -8.47 5.39 12.30
CA ILE A 260 -8.97 5.09 13.67
C ILE A 260 -9.30 3.60 13.77
N ARG A 261 -10.07 3.06 12.81
CA ARG A 261 -10.46 1.64 12.80
C ARG A 261 -9.24 0.72 12.71
N LEU A 262 -8.29 1.00 11.81
CA LEU A 262 -7.07 0.22 11.66
C LEU A 262 -6.30 0.14 12.99
N LYS A 263 -6.05 1.28 13.64
CA LYS A 263 -5.35 1.32 14.92
C LYS A 263 -6.11 0.58 16.02
N ALA A 264 -7.42 0.71 16.07
CA ALA A 264 -8.25 0.02 17.07
C ALA A 264 -8.23 -1.51 16.90
N ILE A 265 -8.12 -2.01 15.66
CA ILE A 265 -7.97 -3.45 15.39
C ILE A 265 -6.55 -3.91 15.73
N LEU A 266 -5.53 -3.18 15.28
CA LEU A 266 -4.13 -3.52 15.53
C LEU A 266 -3.81 -3.59 17.04
N ALA A 267 -4.42 -2.72 17.84
CA ALA A 267 -4.23 -2.70 19.30
C ALA A 267 -4.82 -3.93 20.01
N LYS A 268 -5.68 -4.72 19.37
CA LYS A 268 -6.30 -5.94 19.92
C LYS A 268 -5.57 -7.22 19.50
N LEU A 269 -4.64 -7.13 18.58
CA LEU A 269 -3.85 -8.26 18.09
C LEU A 269 -2.61 -8.47 18.96
#